data_9ab7343c34d263a3896e96384ccc1d3b
#
_entry.id   9ab7343c34d263a3896e96384ccc1d3b
#
_cell.length_a   1.000
_cell.length_b   1.000
_cell.length_c   1.000
_cell.angle_alpha   90.00
_cell.angle_beta   90.00
_cell.angle_gamma   90.00
#
_symmetry.space_group_name_H-M   'P 1'
#
loop_
_entity.id
_entity.type
_entity.pdbx_description
1 polymer ?
#
loop_
_entity_poly.entity_id
_entity_poly.type
_entity_poly.pdbx_seq_one_letter_code
_entity_poly.pdbx_strand_id
1 'polypeptide(L)'
;FTNEKISKLVTALKSSKKEIDRSYESDDWFQWSEGRVSLGKNKSINSSSRDFHSYGISVGADKIKDDDRDAMHGYVFQYANDNVDIGSSGTKLETDAYSFALYDTKLRDDHFFTDALIGISLLDIDQKRVIYGNILEGNREGQQIYGSFNFGKRIVDEDLNLNPGLKLDLGYTKLKAFRERTVVGDSLADALLYKEQNIKSALITLGVLLDKTEKDKEEDEIINHHGRLEYIADLS
;
A
#
# COMPACT_ATOMS: atom_id res chain seq x y z
N PHE A 1 -0.35 -6.77 8.10
CA PHE A 1 -0.21 -5.44 7.46
C PHE A 1 0.93 -5.51 6.50
N THR A 2 0.61 -5.74 5.27
CA THR A 2 1.58 -6.27 4.35
C THR A 2 1.95 -5.24 3.30
N ASN A 3 3.13 -5.39 2.80
CA ASN A 3 3.79 -4.88 1.61
C ASN A 3 2.86 -4.59 0.41
N GLU A 4 1.70 -5.23 0.31
CA GLU A 4 0.68 -4.92 -0.69
C GLU A 4 0.15 -3.47 -0.58
N LYS A 5 0.07 -2.92 0.65
CA LYS A 5 -0.34 -1.52 0.85
C LYS A 5 0.75 -0.53 0.44
N ILE A 6 2.02 -0.83 0.73
CA ILE A 6 3.15 -0.02 0.28
C ILE A 6 3.20 0.00 -1.26
N SER A 7 3.03 -1.18 -1.89
CA SER A 7 2.98 -1.31 -3.35
C SER A 7 1.87 -0.47 -3.96
N LYS A 8 0.71 -0.44 -3.32
CA LYS A 8 -0.46 0.30 -3.82
C LYS A 8 -0.32 1.81 -3.61
N LEU A 9 0.32 2.26 -2.51
CA LEU A 9 0.64 3.67 -2.31
C LEU A 9 1.57 4.18 -3.44
N VAL A 10 2.61 3.43 -3.77
CA VAL A 10 3.51 3.76 -4.89
C VAL A 10 2.79 3.72 -6.24
N THR A 11 1.81 2.83 -6.42
CA THR A 11 1.00 2.76 -7.63
C THR A 11 0.04 3.94 -7.74
N ALA A 12 -0.56 4.37 -6.62
CA ALA A 12 -1.39 5.57 -6.57
C ALA A 12 -0.59 6.84 -6.90
N LEU A 13 0.63 6.94 -6.37
CA LEU A 13 1.57 8.01 -6.70
C LEU A 13 1.94 8.03 -8.20
N LYS A 14 1.98 6.85 -8.85
CA LYS A 14 2.22 6.74 -10.30
C LYS A 14 1.01 7.16 -11.15
N SER A 15 -0.20 6.91 -10.69
CA SER A 15 -1.41 7.32 -11.42
C SER A 15 -1.60 8.83 -11.41
N SER A 16 -1.28 9.52 -10.31
CA SER A 16 -1.32 10.97 -10.26
C SER A 16 -0.32 11.65 -11.21
N LYS A 17 0.82 10.99 -11.49
CA LYS A 17 1.81 11.48 -12.45
C LYS A 17 1.31 11.49 -13.91
N LYS A 18 0.30 10.69 -14.25
CA LYS A 18 -0.21 10.56 -15.63
C LYS A 18 -1.07 11.76 -16.07
N GLU A 19 -1.60 12.55 -15.13
CA GLU A 19 -2.46 13.71 -15.39
C GLU A 19 -1.80 15.08 -15.22
N ILE A 20 -0.50 15.12 -14.88
CA ILE A 20 0.21 16.39 -14.76
C ILE A 20 0.44 16.93 -16.18
N ASP A 21 -0.48 17.77 -16.63
CA ASP A 21 -0.30 18.58 -17.83
C ASP A 21 0.94 19.47 -17.63
N ARG A 22 1.83 19.53 -18.61
CA ARG A 22 3.14 20.20 -18.58
C ARG A 22 3.07 21.75 -18.50
N SER A 23 1.93 22.29 -18.11
CA SER A 23 1.65 23.74 -18.03
C SER A 23 2.02 24.39 -16.70
N TYR A 24 2.49 23.63 -15.71
CA TYR A 24 2.84 24.18 -14.40
C TYR A 24 4.26 24.76 -14.38
N GLU A 25 4.40 25.97 -13.82
CA GLU A 25 5.70 26.56 -13.51
C GLU A 25 6.39 25.72 -12.43
N SER A 26 7.70 25.54 -12.55
CA SER A 26 8.50 24.61 -11.73
C SER A 26 8.49 24.90 -10.22
N ASP A 27 8.00 26.06 -9.80
CA ASP A 27 8.09 26.54 -8.42
C ASP A 27 6.84 26.26 -7.58
N ASP A 28 5.75 25.75 -8.18
CA ASP A 28 4.49 25.53 -7.50
C ASP A 28 4.36 24.11 -6.90
N TRP A 29 3.79 24.06 -5.69
CA TRP A 29 3.36 22.81 -5.06
C TRP A 29 2.01 22.37 -5.63
N PHE A 30 1.96 21.19 -6.19
CA PHE A 30 0.74 20.55 -6.65
C PHE A 30 0.11 19.71 -5.53
N GLN A 31 -1.12 20.03 -5.14
CA GLN A 31 -1.87 19.31 -4.12
C GLN A 31 -2.78 18.26 -4.76
N TRP A 32 -2.87 17.10 -4.15
CA TRP A 32 -3.71 16.02 -4.62
C TRP A 32 -4.38 15.26 -3.47
N SER A 33 -5.47 14.57 -3.77
CA SER A 33 -6.14 13.68 -2.83
C SER A 33 -6.61 12.42 -3.55
N GLU A 34 -6.63 11.30 -2.83
CA GLU A 34 -7.08 10.01 -3.34
C GLU A 34 -7.91 9.30 -2.28
N GLY A 35 -9.07 8.76 -2.71
CA GLY A 35 -9.90 7.88 -1.91
C GLY A 35 -9.75 6.43 -2.38
N ARG A 36 -9.79 5.47 -1.44
CA ARG A 36 -9.66 4.06 -1.76
C ARG A 36 -10.63 3.20 -0.97
N VAL A 37 -11.24 2.24 -1.65
CA VAL A 37 -12.05 1.18 -1.06
C VAL A 37 -11.57 -0.16 -1.59
N SER A 38 -11.43 -1.16 -0.72
CA SER A 38 -11.07 -2.53 -1.09
C SER A 38 -11.97 -3.51 -0.34
N LEU A 39 -12.58 -4.42 -1.08
CA LEU A 39 -13.44 -5.47 -0.55
C LEU A 39 -12.88 -6.81 -1.00
N GLY A 40 -12.95 -7.81 -0.15
CA GLY A 40 -12.49 -9.13 -0.56
C GLY A 40 -12.88 -10.23 0.42
N LYS A 41 -12.78 -11.46 -0.08
CA LYS A 41 -13.06 -12.66 0.67
C LYS A 41 -11.99 -13.70 0.41
N ASN A 42 -11.39 -14.20 1.46
CA ASN A 42 -10.43 -15.30 1.39
C ASN A 42 -11.04 -16.54 2.04
N LYS A 43 -11.16 -17.61 1.25
CA LYS A 43 -11.57 -18.93 1.72
C LYS A 43 -10.38 -19.87 1.67
N SER A 44 -10.02 -20.46 2.79
CA SER A 44 -8.98 -21.47 2.87
C SER A 44 -9.59 -22.81 3.29
N ILE A 45 -9.07 -23.90 2.77
CA ILE A 45 -9.53 -25.26 3.10
C ILE A 45 -9.17 -25.61 4.56
N ASN A 46 -8.07 -25.06 5.09
CA ASN A 46 -7.49 -25.39 6.38
C ASN A 46 -7.56 -24.26 7.42
N SER A 47 -8.23 -23.16 7.13
CA SER A 47 -8.38 -22.02 8.06
C SER A 47 -9.75 -21.38 7.95
N SER A 48 -10.16 -20.64 8.98
CA SER A 48 -11.39 -19.86 8.94
C SER A 48 -11.40 -18.90 7.75
N SER A 49 -12.56 -18.76 7.09
CA SER A 49 -12.74 -17.74 6.05
C SER A 49 -12.47 -16.35 6.62
N ARG A 50 -12.00 -15.45 5.77
CA ARG A 50 -11.77 -14.05 6.13
C ARG A 50 -12.45 -13.16 5.11
N ASP A 51 -13.32 -12.31 5.60
CA ASP A 51 -13.95 -11.25 4.82
C ASP A 51 -13.27 -9.94 5.23
N PHE A 52 -12.79 -9.16 4.28
CA PHE A 52 -12.10 -7.92 4.57
C PHE A 52 -12.70 -6.74 3.82
N HIS A 53 -12.80 -5.63 4.53
CA HIS A 53 -13.23 -4.33 4.06
C HIS A 53 -12.17 -3.32 4.44
N SER A 54 -11.64 -2.60 3.46
CA SER A 54 -10.67 -1.55 3.72
C SER A 54 -11.10 -0.28 3.04
N TYR A 55 -10.95 0.84 3.70
CA TYR A 55 -11.08 2.16 3.10
C TYR A 55 -9.97 3.08 3.58
N GLY A 56 -9.69 4.09 2.81
CA GLY A 56 -8.69 5.07 3.18
C GLY A 56 -8.78 6.33 2.33
N ILE A 57 -8.17 7.37 2.86
CA ILE A 57 -7.97 8.64 2.18
C ILE A 57 -6.51 9.04 2.30
N SER A 58 -5.97 9.53 1.21
CA SER A 58 -4.62 10.11 1.14
C SER A 58 -4.72 11.54 0.66
N VAL A 59 -3.95 12.43 1.25
CA VAL A 59 -3.77 13.81 0.80
C VAL A 59 -2.28 14.11 0.77
N GLY A 60 -1.83 14.76 -0.28
CA GLY A 60 -0.41 15.03 -0.46
C GLY A 60 -0.16 16.27 -1.27
N ALA A 61 1.12 16.62 -1.34
CA ALA A 61 1.60 17.63 -2.26
C ALA A 61 2.96 17.21 -2.79
N ASP A 62 3.20 17.57 -4.04
CA ASP A 62 4.47 17.36 -4.70
C ASP A 62 4.90 18.59 -5.49
N LYS A 63 6.19 18.64 -5.78
CA LYS A 63 6.83 19.72 -6.49
C LYS A 63 7.86 19.12 -7.46
N ILE A 64 7.90 19.66 -8.67
CA ILE A 64 8.95 19.37 -9.65
C ILE A 64 10.23 20.10 -9.19
N LYS A 65 11.38 19.45 -9.29
CA LYS A 65 12.66 20.06 -8.93
C LYS A 65 13.05 21.12 -9.96
N ASP A 66 13.45 22.29 -9.49
CA ASP A 66 13.75 23.46 -10.34
C ASP A 66 14.89 23.19 -11.33
N ASP A 67 15.90 22.47 -10.88
CA ASP A 67 17.10 22.12 -11.69
C ASP A 67 16.92 20.87 -12.53
N ASP A 68 15.84 20.11 -12.34
CA ASP A 68 15.63 18.81 -12.97
C ASP A 68 14.14 18.54 -13.16
N ARG A 69 13.59 18.91 -14.31
CA ARG A 69 12.15 18.76 -14.63
C ARG A 69 11.68 17.32 -14.68
N ASP A 70 12.60 16.37 -14.71
CA ASP A 70 12.31 14.94 -14.69
C ASP A 70 12.36 14.34 -13.28
N ALA A 71 12.51 15.21 -12.26
CA ALA A 71 12.52 14.83 -10.86
C ALA A 71 11.41 15.54 -10.07
N MET A 72 10.76 14.80 -9.18
CA MET A 72 9.68 15.29 -8.33
C MET A 72 9.85 14.74 -6.91
N HIS A 73 9.59 15.57 -5.93
CA HIS A 73 9.52 15.15 -4.53
C HIS A 73 8.21 15.59 -3.91
N GLY A 74 7.79 14.90 -2.88
CA GLY A 74 6.53 15.21 -2.22
C GLY A 74 6.37 14.55 -0.87
N TYR A 75 5.22 14.82 -0.27
CA TYR A 75 4.80 14.21 0.98
C TYR A 75 3.33 13.80 0.91
N VAL A 76 2.96 12.83 1.74
CA VAL A 76 1.60 12.33 1.83
C VAL A 76 1.23 12.00 3.26
N PHE A 77 0.01 12.39 3.63
CA PHE A 77 -0.69 11.92 4.82
C PHE A 77 -1.76 10.93 4.38
N GLN A 78 -1.89 9.84 5.11
CA GLN A 78 -2.90 8.83 4.85
C GLN A 78 -3.59 8.40 6.14
N TYR A 79 -4.91 8.28 6.08
CA TYR A 79 -5.70 7.51 7.01
C TYR A 79 -6.24 6.27 6.30
N ALA A 80 -6.18 5.13 6.96
CA ALA A 80 -6.77 3.89 6.47
C ALA A 80 -7.42 3.11 7.62
N ASN A 81 -8.58 2.52 7.34
CA ASN A 81 -9.25 1.58 8.23
C ASN A 81 -9.38 0.23 7.54
N ASP A 82 -9.00 -0.83 8.24
CA ASP A 82 -9.12 -2.20 7.76
C ASP A 82 -9.96 -3.00 8.75
N ASN A 83 -11.02 -3.60 8.25
CA ASN A 83 -11.89 -4.51 8.98
C ASN A 83 -11.73 -5.93 8.41
N VAL A 84 -11.51 -6.90 9.30
CA VAL A 84 -11.39 -8.31 8.94
C VAL A 84 -12.31 -9.14 9.81
N ASP A 85 -13.34 -9.70 9.21
CA ASP A 85 -14.21 -10.69 9.88
C ASP A 85 -13.61 -12.09 9.69
N ILE A 86 -13.48 -12.85 10.80
CA ILE A 86 -12.82 -14.15 10.81
C ILE A 86 -13.85 -15.24 11.17
N GLY A 87 -14.10 -16.11 10.22
CA GLY A 87 -15.11 -17.17 10.35
C GLY A 87 -16.52 -16.64 10.36
N SER A 88 -17.42 -17.38 11.01
CA SER A 88 -18.85 -17.05 11.14
C SER A 88 -19.28 -16.75 12.58
N SER A 89 -18.33 -16.79 13.53
CA SER A 89 -18.63 -16.66 14.95
C SER A 89 -18.67 -15.21 15.45
N GLY A 90 -18.33 -14.23 14.59
CA GLY A 90 -18.28 -12.80 14.96
C GLY A 90 -16.91 -12.36 15.52
N THR A 91 -15.87 -13.17 15.34
CA THR A 91 -14.48 -12.74 15.58
C THR A 91 -14.06 -11.70 14.56
N LYS A 92 -13.54 -10.57 15.01
CA LYS A 92 -13.24 -9.41 14.18
C LYS A 92 -11.91 -8.79 14.57
N LEU A 93 -11.21 -8.26 13.58
CA LEU A 93 -10.04 -7.40 13.74
C LEU A 93 -10.30 -6.09 13.00
N GLU A 94 -10.17 -4.98 13.68
CA GLU A 94 -10.27 -3.64 13.10
C GLU A 94 -8.96 -2.91 13.32
N THR A 95 -8.48 -2.20 12.30
CA THR A 95 -7.22 -1.47 12.39
C THR A 95 -7.36 -0.10 11.77
N ASP A 96 -7.11 0.92 12.57
CA ASP A 96 -6.90 2.28 12.12
C ASP A 96 -5.41 2.55 11.95
N ALA A 97 -5.04 3.13 10.81
CA ALA A 97 -3.67 3.48 10.49
C ALA A 97 -3.57 4.96 10.06
N TYR A 98 -2.73 5.70 10.74
CA TYR A 98 -2.37 7.08 10.42
C TYR A 98 -0.93 7.11 9.94
N SER A 99 -0.69 7.53 8.71
CA SER A 99 0.61 7.45 8.07
C SER A 99 1.06 8.79 7.54
N PHE A 100 2.37 9.00 7.59
CA PHE A 100 3.04 10.09 6.90
C PHE A 100 4.22 9.54 6.12
N ALA A 101 4.38 9.96 4.86
CA ALA A 101 5.51 9.55 4.06
C ALA A 101 6.06 10.70 3.21
N LEU A 102 7.36 10.60 2.94
CA LEU A 102 8.07 11.41 1.96
C LEU A 102 8.42 10.53 0.76
N TYR A 103 8.39 11.11 -0.42
CA TYR A 103 8.77 10.41 -1.65
C TYR A 103 9.55 11.29 -2.61
N ASP A 104 10.36 10.62 -3.42
CA ASP A 104 11.13 11.22 -4.50
C ASP A 104 11.04 10.31 -5.73
N THR A 105 10.84 10.89 -6.89
CA THR A 105 10.82 10.16 -8.16
C THR A 105 11.65 10.92 -9.17
N LYS A 106 12.42 10.19 -9.95
CA LYS A 106 13.30 10.74 -10.98
C LYS A 106 13.28 9.88 -12.24
N LEU A 107 13.11 10.52 -13.40
CA LEU A 107 13.36 9.94 -14.71
C LEU A 107 14.63 10.57 -15.27
N ARG A 108 15.61 9.75 -15.65
CA ARG A 108 16.89 10.19 -16.23
C ARG A 108 16.82 10.22 -17.75
N ASP A 109 17.70 11.02 -18.37
CA ASP A 109 17.79 11.18 -19.83
C ASP A 109 18.04 9.84 -20.55
N ASP A 110 18.70 8.89 -19.90
CA ASP A 110 18.94 7.54 -20.41
C ASP A 110 17.75 6.58 -20.22
N HIS A 111 16.58 7.15 -19.88
CA HIS A 111 15.31 6.45 -19.64
C HIS A 111 15.29 5.54 -18.39
N PHE A 112 16.28 5.60 -17.51
CA PHE A 112 16.18 4.98 -16.21
C PHE A 112 15.30 5.81 -15.28
N PHE A 113 14.49 5.15 -14.49
CA PHE A 113 13.71 5.80 -13.44
C PHE A 113 14.06 5.25 -12.07
N THR A 114 13.92 6.11 -11.07
CA THR A 114 14.04 5.75 -9.66
C THR A 114 12.87 6.35 -8.90
N ASP A 115 12.24 5.55 -8.04
CA ASP A 115 11.25 6.04 -7.09
C ASP A 115 11.69 5.60 -5.69
N ALA A 116 11.66 6.49 -4.75
CA ALA A 116 11.96 6.21 -3.35
C ALA A 116 10.84 6.75 -2.46
N LEU A 117 10.51 6.01 -1.43
CA LEU A 117 9.54 6.43 -0.42
C LEU A 117 10.01 5.96 0.96
N ILE A 118 9.85 6.81 1.96
CA ILE A 118 10.02 6.47 3.36
C ILE A 118 8.85 7.02 4.17
N GLY A 119 8.32 6.23 5.09
CA GLY A 119 7.17 6.64 5.89
C GLY A 119 7.13 6.01 7.27
N ILE A 120 6.28 6.59 8.08
CA ILE A 120 5.94 6.11 9.43
C ILE A 120 4.43 5.97 9.54
N SER A 121 3.98 5.03 10.39
CA SER A 121 2.56 4.86 10.70
C SER A 121 2.35 4.63 12.19
N LEU A 122 1.24 5.16 12.69
CA LEU A 122 0.66 4.81 13.98
C LEU A 122 -0.52 3.89 13.71
N LEU A 123 -0.60 2.81 14.46
CA LEU A 123 -1.62 1.77 14.30
C LEU A 123 -2.42 1.67 15.59
N ASP A 124 -3.72 1.63 15.47
CA ASP A 124 -4.66 1.29 16.54
C ASP A 124 -5.45 0.06 16.11
N ILE A 125 -5.40 -1.00 16.89
CA ILE A 125 -5.90 -2.32 16.50
C ILE A 125 -6.88 -2.81 17.55
N ASP A 126 -8.16 -2.84 17.21
CA ASP A 126 -9.21 -3.42 18.00
C ASP A 126 -9.45 -4.88 17.60
N GLN A 127 -9.41 -5.76 18.58
CA GLN A 127 -9.67 -7.18 18.40
C GLN A 127 -10.90 -7.60 19.20
N LYS A 128 -11.83 -8.28 18.53
CA LYS A 128 -12.93 -8.98 19.13
C LYS A 128 -12.80 -10.46 18.80
N ARG A 129 -12.77 -11.30 19.82
CA ARG A 129 -12.72 -12.76 19.67
C ARG A 129 -13.95 -13.40 20.32
N VAL A 130 -14.62 -14.26 19.56
CA VAL A 130 -15.79 -15.01 20.05
C VAL A 130 -15.42 -16.49 20.17
N ILE A 131 -15.51 -17.03 21.38
CA ILE A 131 -15.19 -18.42 21.69
C ILE A 131 -16.18 -19.00 22.70
N TYR A 132 -16.81 -20.12 22.36
CA TYR A 132 -17.79 -20.82 23.21
C TYR A 132 -18.88 -19.91 23.82
N GLY A 133 -19.34 -18.91 23.06
CA GLY A 133 -20.34 -17.94 23.53
C GLY A 133 -19.78 -16.77 24.35
N ASN A 134 -18.50 -16.80 24.72
CA ASN A 134 -17.83 -15.68 25.37
C ASN A 134 -17.37 -14.67 24.31
N ILE A 135 -17.43 -13.38 24.67
CA ILE A 135 -16.90 -12.28 23.86
C ILE A 135 -15.72 -11.69 24.62
N LEU A 136 -14.56 -11.72 23.98
CA LEU A 136 -13.34 -11.13 24.48
C LEU A 136 -12.91 -10.00 23.55
N GLU A 137 -12.51 -8.88 24.14
CA GLU A 137 -12.04 -7.70 23.43
C GLU A 137 -10.67 -7.29 23.93
N GLY A 138 -9.89 -6.69 23.05
CA GLY A 138 -8.61 -6.10 23.36
C GLY A 138 -8.25 -5.03 22.35
N ASN A 139 -7.54 -4.02 22.83
CA ASN A 139 -6.99 -2.96 22.00
C ASN A 139 -5.47 -3.03 22.02
N ARG A 140 -4.84 -2.77 20.91
CA ARG A 140 -3.41 -2.84 20.73
C ARG A 140 -2.90 -1.72 19.85
N GLU A 141 -1.97 -0.95 20.38
CA GLU A 141 -1.27 0.08 19.62
C GLU A 141 -0.03 -0.50 18.90
N GLY A 142 0.30 0.09 17.78
CA GLY A 142 1.50 -0.23 17.02
C GLY A 142 2.14 1.00 16.37
N GLN A 143 3.39 0.83 16.01
CA GLN A 143 4.17 1.81 15.25
C GLN A 143 4.88 1.09 14.11
N GLN A 144 4.93 1.72 12.97
CA GLN A 144 5.60 1.16 11.79
C GLN A 144 6.50 2.20 11.15
N ILE A 145 7.69 1.78 10.76
CA ILE A 145 8.52 2.47 9.78
C ILE A 145 8.59 1.62 8.53
N TYR A 146 8.47 2.23 7.37
CA TYR A 146 8.50 1.52 6.10
C TYR A 146 9.19 2.33 5.03
N GLY A 147 9.69 1.65 4.01
CA GLY A 147 10.28 2.27 2.84
C GLY A 147 10.11 1.42 1.60
N SER A 148 10.13 2.07 0.47
CA SER A 148 10.08 1.44 -0.85
C SER A 148 11.11 2.11 -1.76
N PHE A 149 11.85 1.32 -2.49
CA PHE A 149 12.76 1.78 -3.53
C PHE A 149 12.45 1.01 -4.82
N ASN A 150 12.26 1.72 -5.90
CA ASN A 150 11.97 1.15 -7.21
C ASN A 150 12.96 1.72 -8.23
N PHE A 151 13.58 0.85 -9.00
CA PHE A 151 14.51 1.19 -10.06
C PHE A 151 14.14 0.42 -11.30
N GLY A 152 14.14 1.09 -12.44
CA GLY A 152 13.82 0.45 -13.71
C GLY A 152 14.24 1.27 -14.91
N LYS A 153 13.92 0.74 -16.09
CA LYS A 153 14.20 1.40 -17.37
C LYS A 153 12.93 1.45 -18.20
N ARG A 154 12.66 2.60 -18.80
CA ARG A 154 11.63 2.74 -19.83
C ARG A 154 12.26 2.46 -21.20
N ILE A 155 11.76 1.45 -21.88
CA ILE A 155 12.13 1.10 -23.25
C ILE A 155 10.91 1.45 -24.10
N VAL A 156 11.10 2.41 -25.01
CA VAL A 156 10.04 2.88 -25.92
C VAL A 156 10.40 2.43 -27.32
N ASP A 157 9.50 1.68 -27.94
CA ASP A 157 9.64 1.24 -29.33
C ASP A 157 8.30 1.48 -30.03
N GLU A 158 8.25 2.51 -30.89
CA GLU A 158 7.03 2.98 -31.58
C GLU A 158 5.81 3.07 -30.65
N ASP A 159 4.91 2.08 -30.74
CA ASP A 159 3.66 2.02 -29.98
C ASP A 159 3.76 1.16 -28.70
N LEU A 160 4.93 0.56 -28.46
CA LEU A 160 5.18 -0.35 -27.34
C LEU A 160 6.10 0.30 -26.30
N ASN A 161 5.63 0.36 -25.05
CA ASN A 161 6.44 0.73 -23.90
C ASN A 161 6.67 -0.48 -23.00
N LEU A 162 7.92 -0.83 -22.78
CA LEU A 162 8.34 -1.85 -21.81
C LEU A 162 9.05 -1.18 -20.65
N ASN A 163 8.63 -1.50 -19.44
CA ASN A 163 9.23 -0.96 -18.22
C ASN A 163 9.69 -2.10 -17.30
N PRO A 164 10.85 -2.73 -17.59
CA PRO A 164 11.46 -3.65 -16.64
C PRO A 164 11.92 -2.91 -15.38
N GLY A 165 11.75 -3.53 -14.23
CA GLY A 165 12.09 -2.89 -12.96
C GLY A 165 12.33 -3.86 -11.82
N LEU A 166 13.06 -3.35 -10.84
CA LEU A 166 13.33 -3.98 -9.54
C LEU A 166 12.75 -3.08 -8.46
N LYS A 167 11.97 -3.66 -7.55
CA LYS A 167 11.43 -2.95 -6.39
C LYS A 167 11.83 -3.65 -5.10
N LEU A 168 12.23 -2.87 -4.10
CA LEU A 168 12.52 -3.31 -2.75
C LEU A 168 11.55 -2.62 -1.79
N ASP A 169 10.76 -3.41 -1.05
CA ASP A 169 9.89 -2.92 0.00
C ASP A 169 10.40 -3.42 1.35
N LEU A 170 10.58 -2.52 2.31
CA LEU A 170 11.05 -2.79 3.65
C LEU A 170 10.04 -2.28 4.67
N GLY A 171 9.87 -3.01 5.76
CA GLY A 171 9.00 -2.61 6.85
C GLY A 171 9.48 -3.16 8.20
N TYR A 172 9.30 -2.36 9.23
CA TYR A 172 9.46 -2.76 10.61
C TYR A 172 8.27 -2.25 11.42
N THR A 173 7.53 -3.17 12.03
CA THR A 173 6.35 -2.88 12.83
C THR A 173 6.56 -3.36 14.24
N LYS A 174 6.42 -2.46 15.21
CA LYS A 174 6.40 -2.78 16.62
C LYS A 174 4.98 -2.70 17.14
N LEU A 175 4.47 -3.80 17.71
CA LEU A 175 3.15 -3.89 18.31
C LEU A 175 3.30 -4.05 19.82
N LYS A 176 2.61 -3.22 20.61
CA LYS A 176 2.64 -3.28 22.06
C LYS A 176 1.97 -4.55 22.58
N ALA A 177 2.35 -4.97 23.79
CA ALA A 177 1.65 -6.03 24.51
C ALA A 177 0.25 -5.55 24.91
N PHE A 178 -0.72 -6.47 24.91
CA PHE A 178 -2.06 -6.21 25.42
C PHE A 178 -2.68 -7.46 26.04
N ARG A 179 -3.73 -7.29 26.82
CA ARG A 179 -4.52 -8.39 27.38
C ARG A 179 -5.97 -8.23 26.93
N GLU A 180 -6.56 -9.34 26.50
CA GLU A 180 -7.99 -9.42 26.30
C GLU A 180 -8.75 -9.28 27.62
N ARG A 181 -9.94 -8.72 27.56
CA ARG A 181 -10.92 -8.68 28.65
C ARG A 181 -12.19 -9.37 28.21
N THR A 182 -12.81 -10.13 29.08
CA THR A 182 -14.13 -10.70 28.83
C THR A 182 -15.19 -9.61 28.95
N VAL A 183 -15.99 -9.43 27.91
CA VAL A 183 -17.09 -8.47 27.87
C VAL A 183 -18.43 -9.18 28.09
N VAL A 184 -18.56 -10.39 27.54
CA VAL A 184 -19.73 -11.25 27.72
C VAL A 184 -19.25 -12.64 28.07
N GLY A 185 -19.83 -13.24 29.13
CA GLY A 185 -19.47 -14.56 29.66
C GLY A 185 -18.79 -14.48 31.04
N ASP A 186 -18.62 -15.63 31.69
CA ASP A 186 -18.19 -15.71 33.10
C ASP A 186 -16.71 -16.08 33.27
N SER A 187 -15.95 -16.34 32.18
CA SER A 187 -14.62 -16.89 32.30
C SER A 187 -13.51 -15.95 31.82
N LEU A 188 -12.69 -15.46 32.76
CA LEU A 188 -11.40 -14.82 32.48
C LEU A 188 -10.34 -15.84 32.02
N ALA A 189 -10.59 -17.14 32.13
CA ALA A 189 -9.66 -18.20 31.76
C ALA A 189 -9.34 -18.24 30.26
N ASP A 190 -10.26 -17.74 29.42
CA ASP A 190 -10.11 -17.70 27.98
C ASP A 190 -9.41 -16.43 27.48
N ALA A 191 -9.19 -15.44 28.34
CA ALA A 191 -8.55 -14.18 27.99
C ALA A 191 -7.05 -14.36 27.77
N LEU A 192 -6.57 -14.01 26.59
CA LEU A 192 -5.17 -14.14 26.18
C LEU A 192 -4.37 -12.88 26.53
N LEU A 193 -3.11 -13.11 26.89
CA LEU A 193 -2.10 -12.09 27.02
C LEU A 193 -1.20 -12.15 25.77
N TYR A 194 -1.25 -11.13 24.97
CA TYR A 194 -0.39 -10.97 23.80
C TYR A 194 0.86 -10.17 24.21
N LYS A 195 2.01 -10.75 23.97
CA LYS A 195 3.29 -10.07 24.22
C LYS A 195 3.56 -9.02 23.13
N GLU A 196 4.49 -8.13 23.41
CA GLU A 196 5.08 -7.24 22.40
C GLU A 196 5.59 -8.06 21.21
N GLN A 197 5.34 -7.56 20.01
CA GLN A 197 5.79 -8.21 18.77
C GLN A 197 6.52 -7.21 17.89
N ASN A 198 7.62 -7.69 17.33
CA ASN A 198 8.39 -6.96 16.33
C ASN A 198 8.32 -7.75 15.02
N ILE A 199 7.73 -7.15 14.01
CA ILE A 199 7.50 -7.75 12.70
C ILE A 199 8.42 -7.04 11.71
N LYS A 200 9.26 -7.80 11.05
CA LYS A 200 10.09 -7.32 9.95
C LYS A 200 9.49 -7.81 8.64
N SER A 201 9.59 -7.02 7.61
CA SER A 201 9.19 -7.40 6.26
C SER A 201 10.18 -6.86 5.25
N ALA A 202 10.56 -7.72 4.30
CA ALA A 202 11.43 -7.36 3.20
C ALA A 202 10.97 -8.10 1.94
N LEU A 203 10.52 -7.38 0.92
CA LEU A 203 10.11 -7.95 -0.35
C LEU A 203 10.98 -7.41 -1.47
N ILE A 204 11.38 -8.31 -2.35
CA ILE A 204 11.95 -7.96 -3.66
C ILE A 204 10.95 -8.33 -4.73
N THR A 205 10.67 -7.38 -5.62
CA THR A 205 9.82 -7.59 -6.80
C THR A 205 10.64 -7.32 -8.05
N LEU A 206 10.73 -8.32 -8.92
CA LEU A 206 11.22 -8.18 -10.29
C LEU A 206 10.00 -8.14 -11.20
N GLY A 207 9.90 -7.15 -12.06
CA GLY A 207 8.71 -7.00 -12.90
C GLY A 207 8.97 -6.36 -14.25
N VAL A 208 8.02 -6.58 -15.15
CA VAL A 208 7.94 -5.90 -16.44
C VAL A 208 6.51 -5.39 -16.60
N LEU A 209 6.37 -4.08 -16.85
CA LEU A 209 5.11 -3.49 -17.30
C LEU A 209 5.19 -3.33 -18.82
N LEU A 210 4.11 -3.67 -19.48
CA LEU A 210 3.94 -3.54 -20.92
C LEU A 210 2.74 -2.64 -21.18
N ASP A 211 2.95 -1.58 -21.93
CA ASP A 211 1.90 -0.69 -22.41
C ASP A 211 2.01 -0.60 -23.94
N LYS A 212 0.94 -0.98 -24.66
CA LYS A 212 0.87 -0.85 -26.12
C LYS A 212 -0.33 0.00 -26.49
N THR A 213 -0.11 1.02 -27.30
CA THR A 213 -1.17 1.87 -27.83
C THR A 213 -1.36 1.58 -29.32
N GLU A 214 -2.54 1.13 -29.69
CA GLU A 214 -2.92 0.97 -31.09
C GLU A 214 -3.89 2.08 -31.50
N LYS A 215 -3.63 2.73 -32.63
CA LYS A 215 -4.54 3.72 -33.23
C LYS A 215 -5.18 3.10 -34.44
N ASP A 216 -6.48 2.90 -34.40
CA ASP A 216 -7.24 2.55 -35.59
C ASP A 216 -7.38 3.82 -36.47
N LYS A 217 -6.84 3.75 -37.69
CA LYS A 217 -6.84 4.89 -38.62
C LYS A 217 -8.20 5.09 -39.30
N GLU A 218 -9.07 4.09 -39.27
CA GLU A 218 -10.38 4.14 -39.95
C GLU A 218 -11.50 4.61 -39.01
N GLU A 219 -11.41 4.31 -37.71
CA GLU A 219 -12.48 4.62 -36.73
C GLU A 219 -12.12 5.72 -35.71
N ASP A 220 -10.93 6.31 -35.81
CA ASP A 220 -10.41 7.33 -34.85
C ASP A 220 -10.40 6.80 -33.39
N GLU A 221 -10.34 5.46 -33.24
CA GLU A 221 -10.29 4.79 -31.94
C GLU A 221 -8.85 4.58 -31.47
N ILE A 222 -8.65 4.72 -30.14
CA ILE A 222 -7.37 4.45 -29.48
C ILE A 222 -7.58 3.28 -28.53
N ILE A 223 -6.90 2.18 -28.80
CA ILE A 223 -6.92 0.99 -27.95
C ILE A 223 -5.59 0.92 -27.17
N ASN A 224 -5.70 0.87 -25.83
CA ASN A 224 -4.55 0.74 -24.95
C ASN A 224 -4.54 -0.66 -24.32
N HIS A 225 -3.48 -1.42 -24.57
CA HIS A 225 -3.23 -2.72 -23.97
C HIS A 225 -2.25 -2.57 -22.82
N HIS A 226 -2.61 -3.08 -21.63
CA HIS A 226 -1.76 -3.09 -20.46
C HIS A 226 -1.47 -4.52 -20.02
N GLY A 227 -0.22 -4.83 -19.79
CA GLY A 227 0.22 -6.11 -19.27
C GLY A 227 1.21 -5.92 -18.12
N ARG A 228 1.18 -6.83 -17.14
CA ARG A 228 2.10 -6.82 -16.01
C ARG A 228 2.51 -8.24 -15.68
N LEU A 229 3.82 -8.48 -15.59
CA LEU A 229 4.39 -9.72 -15.10
C LEU A 229 5.32 -9.40 -13.94
N GLU A 230 5.15 -10.06 -12.81
CA GLU A 230 5.96 -9.84 -11.62
C GLU A 230 6.31 -11.16 -10.94
N TYR A 231 7.54 -11.22 -10.45
CA TYR A 231 8.01 -12.22 -9.50
C TYR A 231 8.31 -11.53 -8.17
N ILE A 232 7.70 -12.01 -7.09
CA ILE A 232 7.83 -11.45 -5.75
C ILE A 232 8.49 -12.49 -4.86
N ALA A 233 9.61 -12.12 -4.23
CA ALA A 233 10.28 -12.91 -3.21
C ALA A 233 10.18 -12.22 -1.84
N ASP A 234 9.75 -12.99 -0.84
CA ASP A 234 9.75 -12.57 0.57
C ASP A 234 11.08 -12.99 1.20
N LEU A 235 11.77 -12.04 1.81
CA LEU A 235 13.08 -12.20 2.45
C LEU A 235 12.98 -12.07 3.99
N SER A 236 11.77 -11.94 4.55
CA SER A 236 11.53 -11.76 5.99
C SER A 236 11.55 -13.06 6.79
#